data_fb80d3d780948fa756089064d372cb91
#
_entry.id   fb80d3d780948fa756089064d372cb91
#
_cell.length_a   1.000
_cell.length_b   1.000
_cell.length_c   1.000
_cell.angle_alpha   90.00
_cell.angle_beta   90.00
_cell.angle_gamma   90.00
#
_symmetry.space_group_name_H-M   'P 1'
#
loop_
_entity.id
_entity.type
_entity.pdbx_description
1 polymer ?
#
loop_
_entity_poly.entity_id
_entity_poly.type
_entity_poly.pdbx_seq_one_letter_code
_entity_poly.pdbx_strand_id
1 'polypeptide(L)'
;GHSFQAWMRAEVLADLFPEHQKALRDRAHRAAWARILGGVHYPTDDVGGHLIALAFVAELRKRPAYQEALIRCRREMARFR
;
A
#
# COMPACT_ATOMS: atom_id res chain seq x y z
N GLY A 1 0.41 -11.81 -6.46
CA GLY A 1 1.85 -11.91 -6.35
C GLY A 1 2.48 -10.88 -5.43
N HIS A 2 3.78 -10.91 -5.37
CA HIS A 2 4.54 -10.00 -4.49
C HIS A 2 4.30 -8.53 -4.81
N SER A 3 4.17 -8.19 -6.08
CA SER A 3 3.95 -6.80 -6.50
C SER A 3 2.60 -6.28 -5.99
N PHE A 4 1.54 -7.06 -6.14
CA PHE A 4 0.22 -6.70 -5.63
C PHE A 4 0.26 -6.48 -4.12
N GLN A 5 0.87 -7.41 -3.37
CA GLN A 5 0.95 -7.32 -1.91
C GLN A 5 1.72 -6.08 -1.46
N ALA A 6 2.85 -5.80 -2.11
CA ALA A 6 3.67 -4.65 -1.75
C ALA A 6 2.93 -3.34 -1.97
N TRP A 7 2.26 -3.18 -3.10
CA TRP A 7 1.50 -1.97 -3.41
C TRP A 7 0.26 -1.83 -2.52
N MET A 8 -0.42 -2.96 -2.23
CA MET A 8 -1.57 -2.95 -1.33
C MET A 8 -1.17 -2.52 0.07
N ARG A 9 -0.05 -3.04 0.59
CA ARG A 9 0.46 -2.64 1.91
C ARG A 9 0.79 -1.16 1.96
N ALA A 10 1.41 -0.62 0.91
CA ALA A 10 1.74 0.79 0.85
C ALA A 10 0.49 1.66 0.91
N GLU A 11 -0.57 1.28 0.17
CA GLU A 11 -1.82 2.04 0.16
C GLU A 11 -2.55 1.95 1.51
N VAL A 12 -2.59 0.78 2.14
CA VAL A 12 -3.20 0.63 3.46
C VAL A 12 -2.44 1.42 4.51
N LEU A 13 -1.11 1.39 4.48
CA LEU A 13 -0.29 2.19 5.38
C LEU A 13 -0.50 3.68 5.15
N ALA A 14 -0.65 4.11 3.90
CA ALA A 14 -0.97 5.49 3.58
C ALA A 14 -2.32 5.92 4.17
N ASP A 15 -3.30 5.02 4.19
CA ASP A 15 -4.59 5.29 4.81
C ASP A 15 -4.47 5.39 6.35
N LEU A 16 -3.62 4.55 6.95
CA LEU A 16 -3.39 4.58 8.40
C LEU A 16 -2.60 5.82 8.84
N PHE A 17 -1.68 6.28 8.01
CA PHE A 17 -0.80 7.41 8.31
C PHE A 17 -0.90 8.46 7.19
N PRO A 18 -2.02 9.21 7.13
CA PRO A 18 -2.24 10.16 6.03
C PRO A 18 -1.13 11.21 5.89
N GLU A 19 -0.50 11.58 6.99
CA GLU A 19 0.59 12.55 6.99
C GLU A 19 1.87 12.02 6.34
N HIS A 20 1.96 10.70 6.12
CA HIS A 20 3.13 10.06 5.51
C HIS A 20 2.82 9.45 4.14
N GLN A 21 1.68 9.76 3.55
CA GLN A 21 1.24 9.15 2.28
C GLN A 21 2.29 9.25 1.18
N LYS A 22 2.82 10.44 0.99
CA LYS A 22 3.80 10.66 -0.08
C LYS A 22 5.06 9.84 0.15
N ALA A 23 5.59 9.87 1.37
CA ALA A 23 6.80 9.13 1.70
C ALA A 23 6.61 7.62 1.54
N LEU A 24 5.46 7.10 1.96
CA LEU A 24 5.15 5.67 1.85
C LEU A 24 5.04 5.23 0.39
N ARG A 25 4.36 6.02 -0.45
CA ARG A 25 4.22 5.72 -1.87
C ARG A 25 5.55 5.85 -2.61
N ASP A 26 6.34 6.86 -2.29
CA ASP A 26 7.67 7.04 -2.89
C ASP A 26 8.59 5.88 -2.55
N ARG A 27 8.50 5.39 -1.32
CA ARG A 27 9.28 4.22 -0.90
C ARG A 27 8.87 2.97 -1.65
N ALA A 28 7.57 2.77 -1.87
CA ALA A 28 7.06 1.64 -2.65
C ALA A 28 7.55 1.69 -4.11
N HIS A 29 7.53 2.88 -4.71
CA HIS A 29 8.06 3.08 -6.05
C HIS A 29 9.55 2.75 -6.13
N ARG A 30 10.33 3.22 -5.18
CA ARG A 30 11.78 2.95 -5.17
C ARG A 30 12.07 1.47 -5.01
N ALA A 31 11.33 0.78 -4.16
CA ALA A 31 11.49 -0.66 -3.97
C ALA A 31 11.13 -1.43 -5.24
N ALA A 32 10.08 -1.01 -5.96
CA ALA A 32 9.67 -1.62 -7.22
C ALA A 32 10.74 -1.44 -8.29
N TRP A 33 11.29 -0.23 -8.42
CA TRP A 33 12.37 0.03 -9.37
C TRP A 33 13.63 -0.78 -9.05
N ALA A 34 13.97 -0.89 -7.77
CA ALA A 34 15.12 -1.69 -7.35
C ALA A 34 14.99 -3.15 -7.77
N ARG A 35 13.78 -3.71 -7.69
CA ARG A 35 13.52 -5.08 -8.13
C ARG A 35 13.67 -5.24 -9.64
N ILE A 36 13.16 -4.28 -10.40
CA ILE A 36 13.27 -4.29 -11.86
C ILE A 36 14.75 -4.23 -12.26
N LEU A 37 15.50 -3.31 -11.67
CA LEU A 37 16.93 -3.14 -11.96
C LEU A 37 17.74 -4.36 -11.53
N GLY A 38 17.30 -5.06 -10.49
CA GLY A 38 17.94 -6.30 -10.05
C GLY A 38 17.61 -7.52 -10.90
N GLY A 39 16.74 -7.38 -11.89
CA GLY A 39 16.36 -8.48 -12.78
C GLY A 39 15.42 -9.50 -12.14
N VAL A 40 14.78 -9.13 -11.03
CA VAL A 40 13.89 -10.03 -10.29
C VAL A 40 12.47 -10.03 -10.87
N HIS A 41 12.04 -8.90 -11.42
CA HIS A 41 10.68 -8.72 -11.94
C HIS A 41 10.70 -8.01 -13.28
N TYR A 42 9.68 -8.30 -14.09
CA TYR A 42 9.44 -7.54 -15.31
C TYR A 42 8.60 -6.29 -14.98
N PRO A 43 8.86 -5.15 -15.66
CA PRO A 43 8.10 -3.92 -15.42
C PRO A 43 6.59 -4.09 -15.59
N THR A 44 6.16 -4.90 -16.57
CA THR A 44 4.74 -5.14 -16.82
C THR A 44 4.05 -5.84 -15.65
N ASP A 45 4.74 -6.77 -14.98
CA ASP A 45 4.19 -7.45 -13.82
C ASP A 45 3.99 -6.47 -12.66
N ASP A 46 4.95 -5.56 -12.47
CA ASP A 46 4.86 -4.58 -11.40
C ASP A 46 3.74 -3.56 -11.66
N VAL A 47 3.61 -3.08 -12.89
CA VAL A 47 2.53 -2.17 -13.26
C VAL A 47 1.17 -2.84 -13.08
N GLY A 48 1.03 -4.10 -13.52
CA GLY A 48 -0.20 -4.85 -13.33
C GLY A 48 -0.56 -5.02 -11.87
N GLY A 49 0.42 -5.39 -11.04
CA GLY A 49 0.24 -5.54 -9.61
C GLY A 49 -0.17 -4.24 -8.93
N HIS A 50 0.43 -3.13 -9.34
CA HIS A 50 0.09 -1.80 -8.82
C HIS A 50 -1.35 -1.41 -9.16
N LEU A 51 -1.76 -1.58 -10.43
CA LEU A 51 -3.12 -1.23 -10.85
C LEU A 51 -4.17 -2.06 -10.12
N ILE A 52 -3.93 -3.36 -9.96
CA ILE A 52 -4.84 -4.24 -9.23
C ILE A 52 -4.91 -3.82 -7.76
N ALA A 53 -3.79 -3.50 -7.15
CA ALA A 53 -3.75 -3.06 -5.75
C ALA A 53 -4.53 -1.77 -5.55
N LEU A 54 -4.38 -0.80 -6.45
CA LEU A 54 -5.13 0.46 -6.36
C LEU A 54 -6.63 0.24 -6.50
N ALA A 55 -7.05 -0.62 -7.44
CA ALA A 55 -8.46 -0.94 -7.64
C ALA A 55 -9.03 -1.66 -6.42
N PHE A 56 -8.28 -2.61 -5.86
CA PHE A 56 -8.70 -3.36 -4.68
C PHE A 56 -8.88 -2.45 -3.47
N VAL A 57 -7.91 -1.60 -3.20
CA VAL A 57 -7.98 -0.67 -2.06
C VAL A 57 -9.09 0.36 -2.25
N ALA A 58 -9.32 0.82 -3.49
CA ALA A 58 -10.44 1.73 -3.78
C ALA A 58 -11.78 1.10 -3.39
N GLU A 59 -11.96 -0.19 -3.65
CA GLU A 59 -13.16 -0.90 -3.22
C GLU A 59 -13.23 -1.05 -1.70
N LEU A 60 -12.11 -1.36 -1.05
CA LEU A 60 -12.06 -1.43 0.42
C LEU A 60 -12.48 -0.13 1.07
N ARG A 61 -12.01 1.00 0.53
CA ARG A 61 -12.31 2.34 1.09
C ARG A 61 -13.79 2.65 1.10
N LYS A 62 -14.58 2.03 0.24
CA LYS A 62 -16.04 2.20 0.20
C LYS A 62 -16.75 1.42 1.30
N ARG A 63 -16.09 0.49 1.97
CA ARG A 63 -16.71 -0.38 2.96
C ARG A 63 -16.60 0.20 4.35
N PRO A 64 -17.72 0.33 5.10
CA PRO A 64 -17.68 0.83 6.48
C PRO A 64 -16.77 0.00 7.38
N ALA A 65 -16.74 -1.32 7.20
CA ALA A 65 -15.89 -2.20 8.01
C ALA A 65 -14.41 -1.86 7.86
N TYR A 66 -13.97 -1.47 6.67
CA TYR A 66 -12.59 -1.04 6.44
C TYR A 66 -12.29 0.25 7.20
N GLN A 67 -13.18 1.24 7.10
CA GLN A 67 -13.00 2.51 7.79
C GLN A 67 -12.97 2.33 9.31
N GLU A 68 -13.84 1.49 9.85
CA GLU A 68 -13.84 1.16 11.28
C GLU A 68 -12.56 0.47 11.71
N ALA A 69 -12.03 -0.44 10.87
CA ALA A 69 -10.78 -1.13 11.15
C ALA A 69 -9.61 -0.14 11.19
N LEU A 70 -9.57 0.84 10.29
CA LEU A 70 -8.55 1.89 10.29
C LEU A 70 -8.59 2.71 11.58
N ILE A 71 -9.78 3.07 12.02
CA ILE A 71 -9.96 3.85 13.26
C ILE A 71 -9.44 3.05 14.45
N ARG A 72 -9.80 1.77 14.54
CA ARG A 72 -9.32 0.91 15.63
C ARG A 72 -7.82 0.76 15.62
N CYS A 73 -7.22 0.56 14.45
CA CYS A 73 -5.77 0.46 14.32
C CYS A 73 -5.06 1.73 14.79
N ARG A 74 -5.59 2.89 14.42
CA ARG A 74 -5.02 4.17 14.86
C ARG A 74 -5.08 4.31 16.39
N ARG A 75 -6.19 3.91 17.00
CA ARG A 75 -6.34 3.94 18.46
C ARG A 75 -5.34 3.03 19.15
N GLU A 76 -5.18 1.80 18.64
CA GLU A 76 -4.22 0.86 19.21
C GLU A 76 -2.79 1.38 19.10
N MET A 77 -2.41 1.92 17.95
CA MET A 77 -1.08 2.47 17.77
C MET A 77 -0.81 3.68 18.67
N ALA A 78 -1.82 4.49 18.92
CA ALA A 78 -1.68 5.66 19.80
C ALA A 78 -1.32 5.27 21.24
N ARG A 79 -1.69 4.06 21.68
CA ARG A 79 -1.35 3.57 23.02
C ARG A 79 0.14 3.33 23.21
N PHE A 80 0.87 3.13 22.13
CA PHE A 80 2.29 2.77 22.18
C PHE A 80 3.21 3.93 21.82
N ARG A 81 2.68 5.12 21.70
CA ARG A 81 3.46 6.33 21.43
C ARG A 81 3.90 7.01 22.72
#